data_a7b6277b5d5057a9cff0077871c8009c
#
_entry.id   a7b6277b5d5057a9cff0077871c8009c
#
_cell.length_a   1.000
_cell.length_b   1.000
_cell.length_c   1.000
_cell.angle_alpha   90.00
_cell.angle_beta   90.00
_cell.angle_gamma   90.00
#
_symmetry.space_group_name_H-M   'P 1'
#
loop_
_entity.id
_entity.type
_entity.pdbx_description
1 polymer ?
#
loop_
_entity_poly.entity_id
_entity_poly.type
_entity_poly.pdbx_seq_one_letter_code
_entity_poly.pdbx_strand_id
1 'polypeptide(L)'
;VRDVLATQTLAAQKLKVRRINVEGRLAPGVYAKDVILHIIRHLGVKGGLGYAYEYGGSAVEAMDMESRMTLCNMSIEGGARIGYVNPDETTFQYLEGRPYVPKGSEWEEAKRRWLAWRSDPDASYDDVVTFRAEEIAPTVTWGITPGQAIPIDGRIPLLEELPEEERPVAEEALAYMGFRPGQPIKGVP
;
A
#
# COMPACT_ATOMS: atom_id res chain seq x y z
N VAL A 1 -4.78 15.75 22.82
CA VAL A 1 -3.87 16.87 22.55
C VAL A 1 -3.26 17.36 23.84
N ARG A 2 -4.08 17.81 24.85
CA ARG A 2 -3.61 18.36 26.13
C ARG A 2 -2.56 17.45 26.82
N ASP A 3 -2.84 16.16 26.93
CA ASP A 3 -1.97 15.23 27.65
C ASP A 3 -0.65 14.99 26.90
N VAL A 4 -0.69 14.91 25.55
CA VAL A 4 0.52 14.81 24.72
C VAL A 4 1.39 16.08 24.87
N LEU A 5 0.79 17.25 24.86
CA LEU A 5 1.53 18.51 25.06
C LEU A 5 2.13 18.60 26.48
N ALA A 6 1.41 18.14 27.51
CA ALA A 6 1.87 18.20 28.88
C ALA A 6 2.97 17.17 29.20
N THR A 7 2.83 15.95 28.68
CA THR A 7 3.75 14.84 28.98
C THR A 7 4.83 14.62 27.91
N GLN A 8 4.66 15.20 26.72
CA GLN A 8 5.48 14.95 25.52
C GLN A 8 5.57 13.46 25.16
N THR A 9 4.52 12.70 25.50
CA THR A 9 4.42 11.26 25.23
C THR A 9 3.12 10.92 24.54
N LEU A 10 3.15 9.85 23.76
CA LEU A 10 1.99 9.25 23.13
C LEU A 10 1.97 7.75 23.42
N ALA A 11 0.93 7.28 24.10
CA ALA A 11 0.75 5.85 24.28
C ALA A 11 0.27 5.21 22.96
N ALA A 12 0.97 4.18 22.52
CA ALA A 12 0.63 3.40 21.35
C ALA A 12 0.72 1.91 21.67
N GLN A 13 -0.19 1.11 21.12
CA GLN A 13 -0.08 -0.34 21.18
C GLN A 13 1.00 -0.82 20.21
N LYS A 14 1.75 -1.85 20.60
CA LYS A 14 2.65 -2.55 19.68
C LYS A 14 1.83 -3.12 18.53
N LEU A 15 2.21 -2.80 17.30
CA LEU A 15 1.55 -3.31 16.12
C LEU A 15 1.98 -4.75 15.84
N LYS A 16 1.09 -5.52 15.27
CA LYS A 16 1.43 -6.74 14.54
C LYS A 16 2.10 -6.38 13.23
N VAL A 17 2.89 -7.28 12.69
CA VAL A 17 3.52 -7.09 11.39
C VAL A 17 2.92 -8.03 10.38
N ARG A 18 2.35 -7.46 9.30
CA ARG A 18 1.95 -8.22 8.12
C ARG A 18 2.97 -8.04 7.01
N ARG A 19 3.53 -9.16 6.55
CA ARG A 19 4.35 -9.19 5.34
C ARG A 19 3.44 -9.25 4.13
N ILE A 20 3.60 -8.32 3.19
CA ILE A 20 2.89 -8.29 1.91
C ILE A 20 3.91 -8.47 0.80
N ASN A 21 3.91 -9.63 0.17
CA ASN A 21 4.75 -9.92 -0.97
C ASN A 21 3.98 -9.68 -2.27
N VAL A 22 4.62 -8.98 -3.21
CA VAL A 22 4.13 -8.90 -4.60
C VAL A 22 5.19 -9.55 -5.47
N GLU A 23 4.89 -10.75 -5.93
CA GLU A 23 5.83 -11.58 -6.69
C GLU A 23 5.55 -11.51 -8.19
N GLY A 24 6.61 -11.62 -8.98
CA GLY A 24 6.54 -11.60 -10.44
C GLY A 24 6.88 -10.22 -11.01
N ARG A 25 6.30 -9.89 -12.14
CA ARG A 25 6.55 -8.66 -12.86
C ARG A 25 5.25 -7.95 -13.23
N LEU A 26 5.17 -6.67 -12.91
CA LEU A 26 4.02 -5.83 -13.29
C LEU A 26 3.92 -5.73 -14.82
N ALA A 27 2.70 -5.81 -15.32
CA ALA A 27 2.43 -5.59 -16.74
C ALA A 27 2.66 -4.12 -17.14
N PRO A 28 2.98 -3.83 -18.41
CA PRO A 28 3.06 -2.46 -18.89
C PRO A 28 1.76 -1.70 -18.60
N GLY A 29 1.90 -0.46 -18.11
CA GLY A 29 0.76 0.38 -17.74
C GLY A 29 0.21 0.17 -16.33
N VAL A 30 0.78 -0.77 -15.56
CA VAL A 30 0.48 -0.96 -14.13
C VAL A 30 1.52 -0.23 -13.30
N TYR A 31 1.07 0.59 -12.37
CA TYR A 31 1.91 1.43 -11.53
C TYR A 31 1.72 1.06 -10.04
N ALA A 32 2.56 1.62 -9.18
CA ALA A 32 2.50 1.38 -7.73
C ALA A 32 1.12 1.71 -7.12
N LYS A 33 0.41 2.70 -7.68
CA LYS A 33 -0.95 3.03 -7.23
C LYS A 33 -1.94 1.89 -7.53
N ASP A 34 -1.80 1.23 -8.66
CA ASP A 34 -2.65 0.07 -8.98
C ASP A 34 -2.36 -1.09 -8.01
N VAL A 35 -1.10 -1.28 -7.67
CA VAL A 35 -0.67 -2.30 -6.71
C VAL A 35 -1.31 -2.07 -5.35
N ILE A 36 -1.20 -0.86 -4.80
CA ILE A 36 -1.76 -0.60 -3.47
C ILE A 36 -3.30 -0.61 -3.48
N LEU A 37 -3.95 -0.14 -4.53
CA LEU A 37 -5.40 -0.24 -4.67
C LEU A 37 -5.85 -1.71 -4.77
N HIS A 38 -5.11 -2.54 -5.48
CA HIS A 38 -5.36 -3.99 -5.54
C HIS A 38 -5.25 -4.63 -4.14
N ILE A 39 -4.21 -4.29 -3.38
CA ILE A 39 -4.02 -4.78 -2.02
C ILE A 39 -5.17 -4.32 -1.10
N ILE A 40 -5.54 -3.04 -1.13
CA ILE A 40 -6.63 -2.50 -0.31
C ILE A 40 -7.96 -3.15 -0.66
N ARG A 41 -8.23 -3.35 -1.95
CA ARG A 41 -9.44 -4.04 -2.39
C ARG A 41 -9.54 -5.46 -1.82
N HIS A 42 -8.43 -6.19 -1.75
CA HIS A 42 -8.42 -7.58 -1.27
C HIS A 42 -8.45 -7.69 0.25
N LEU A 43 -7.74 -6.81 0.95
CA LEU A 43 -7.66 -6.82 2.41
C LEU A 43 -8.79 -6.01 3.07
N GLY A 44 -9.45 -5.14 2.31
CA GLY A 44 -10.42 -4.17 2.80
C GLY A 44 -9.78 -2.91 3.40
N VAL A 45 -10.52 -1.81 3.45
CA VAL A 45 -10.08 -0.53 4.03
C VAL A 45 -9.82 -0.58 5.55
N LYS A 46 -10.23 -1.66 6.22
CA LYS A 46 -9.97 -1.93 7.64
C LYS A 46 -9.00 -3.10 7.84
N GLY A 47 -8.51 -3.72 6.76
CA GLY A 47 -7.69 -4.92 6.82
C GLY A 47 -6.35 -4.73 7.54
N GLY A 48 -5.85 -3.49 7.59
CA GLY A 48 -4.60 -3.12 8.26
C GLY A 48 -4.75 -2.67 9.71
N LEU A 49 -5.97 -2.68 10.28
CA LEU A 49 -6.14 -2.22 11.66
C LEU A 49 -5.32 -3.05 12.65
N GLY A 50 -4.46 -2.37 13.40
CA GLY A 50 -3.52 -2.99 14.34
C GLY A 50 -2.25 -3.56 13.72
N TYR A 51 -2.04 -3.36 12.41
CA TYR A 51 -0.86 -3.82 11.68
C TYR A 51 0.07 -2.69 11.23
N ALA A 52 1.35 -3.03 11.14
CA ALA A 52 2.32 -2.43 10.26
C ALA A 52 2.47 -3.33 9.02
N TYR A 53 2.57 -2.75 7.83
CA TYR A 53 2.79 -3.49 6.59
C TYR A 53 4.26 -3.41 6.20
N GLU A 54 4.89 -4.57 6.05
CA GLU A 54 6.19 -4.71 5.41
C GLU A 54 5.99 -5.21 3.99
N TYR A 55 6.34 -4.38 3.00
CA TYR A 55 6.25 -4.74 1.59
C TYR A 55 7.52 -5.40 1.10
N GLY A 56 7.37 -6.41 0.26
CA GLY A 56 8.46 -7.11 -0.40
C GLY A 56 7.99 -7.96 -1.57
N GLY A 57 8.86 -8.87 -1.99
CA GLY A 57 8.69 -9.66 -3.21
C GLY A 57 9.31 -8.99 -4.41
N SER A 58 9.53 -9.78 -5.46
CA SER A 58 10.33 -9.40 -6.63
C SER A 58 9.80 -8.17 -7.36
N ALA A 59 8.47 -7.96 -7.40
CA ALA A 59 7.89 -6.78 -8.02
C ALA A 59 8.16 -5.51 -7.20
N VAL A 60 8.12 -5.58 -5.85
CA VAL A 60 8.43 -4.43 -4.98
C VAL A 60 9.92 -4.10 -5.02
N GLU A 61 10.78 -5.11 -5.05
CA GLU A 61 12.23 -4.94 -5.15
C GLU A 61 12.64 -4.23 -6.44
N ALA A 62 11.90 -4.49 -7.54
CA ALA A 62 12.11 -3.83 -8.83
C ALA A 62 11.57 -2.39 -8.91
N MET A 63 10.82 -1.92 -7.92
CA MET A 63 10.27 -0.56 -7.89
C MET A 63 11.34 0.47 -7.56
N ASP A 64 11.22 1.65 -8.17
CA ASP A 64 11.91 2.86 -7.74
C ASP A 64 11.40 3.37 -6.37
N MET A 65 12.09 4.34 -5.80
CA MET A 65 11.72 4.86 -4.46
C MET A 65 10.38 5.58 -4.44
N GLU A 66 10.02 6.29 -5.51
CA GLU A 66 8.74 6.98 -5.64
C GLU A 66 7.57 5.98 -5.62
N SER A 67 7.73 4.86 -6.31
CA SER A 67 6.77 3.75 -6.29
C SER A 67 6.65 3.10 -4.92
N ARG A 68 7.79 2.84 -4.25
CA ARG A 68 7.81 2.30 -2.88
C ARG A 68 7.16 3.26 -1.88
N MET A 69 7.43 4.57 -2.00
CA MET A 69 6.77 5.58 -1.17
C MET A 69 5.27 5.62 -1.40
N THR A 70 4.80 5.39 -2.61
CA THR A 70 3.36 5.30 -2.92
C THR A 70 2.69 4.15 -2.15
N LEU A 71 3.31 2.96 -2.13
CA LEU A 71 2.80 1.83 -1.33
C LEU A 71 2.74 2.18 0.16
N CYS A 72 3.85 2.73 0.70
CA CYS A 72 3.94 3.09 2.11
C CYS A 72 2.91 4.16 2.50
N ASN A 73 2.76 5.22 1.69
CA ASN A 73 1.84 6.32 1.96
C ASN A 73 0.38 5.85 1.97
N MET A 74 -0.01 5.02 1.01
CA MET A 74 -1.39 4.55 0.90
C MET A 74 -1.73 3.35 1.82
N SER A 75 -0.80 2.90 2.64
CA SER A 75 -1.07 1.86 3.64
C SER A 75 -2.13 2.30 4.65
N ILE A 76 -2.22 3.60 4.94
CA ILE A 76 -3.18 4.17 5.88
C ILE A 76 -4.62 4.05 5.37
N GLU A 77 -4.85 4.15 4.06
CA GLU A 77 -6.15 3.96 3.43
C GLU A 77 -6.63 2.52 3.53
N GLY A 78 -5.71 1.57 3.66
CA GLY A 78 -5.99 0.16 3.98
C GLY A 78 -6.10 -0.12 5.48
N GLY A 79 -6.03 0.92 6.33
CA GLY A 79 -6.15 0.80 7.79
C GLY A 79 -4.85 0.52 8.53
N ALA A 80 -3.73 0.28 7.84
CA ALA A 80 -2.44 0.07 8.48
C ALA A 80 -1.88 1.39 9.04
N ARG A 81 -1.23 1.33 10.17
CA ARG A 81 -0.63 2.51 10.80
C ARG A 81 0.73 2.84 10.21
N ILE A 82 1.44 1.85 9.68
CA ILE A 82 2.78 1.96 9.12
C ILE A 82 2.82 1.12 7.84
N GLY A 83 3.50 1.64 6.80
CA GLY A 83 3.93 0.89 5.65
C GLY A 83 5.41 1.15 5.42
N TYR A 84 6.20 0.10 5.16
CA TYR A 84 7.63 0.22 4.93
C TYR A 84 8.17 -0.85 3.97
N VAL A 85 9.30 -0.54 3.37
CA VAL A 85 10.12 -1.44 2.54
C VAL A 85 11.50 -1.50 3.17
N ASN A 86 12.10 -2.67 3.23
CA ASN A 86 13.46 -2.83 3.73
C ASN A 86 14.46 -2.01 2.90
N PRO A 87 15.42 -1.32 3.54
CA PRO A 87 16.44 -0.57 2.82
C PRO A 87 17.33 -1.51 1.98
N ASP A 88 17.64 -1.06 0.77
CA ASP A 88 18.48 -1.77 -0.19
C ASP A 88 19.28 -0.79 -1.07
N GLU A 89 19.90 -1.29 -2.11
CA GLU A 89 20.69 -0.48 -3.05
C GLU A 89 19.85 0.62 -3.73
N THR A 90 18.61 0.34 -4.07
CA THR A 90 17.69 1.35 -4.63
C THR A 90 17.49 2.52 -3.66
N THR A 91 17.37 2.23 -2.36
CA THR A 91 17.29 3.25 -1.32
C THR A 91 18.57 4.08 -1.26
N PHE A 92 19.73 3.45 -1.37
CA PHE A 92 21.01 4.16 -1.31
C PHE A 92 21.23 5.05 -2.53
N GLN A 93 20.96 4.55 -3.73
CA GLN A 93 21.03 5.34 -4.96
C GLN A 93 20.11 6.56 -4.93
N TYR A 94 18.92 6.42 -4.35
CA TYR A 94 17.99 7.52 -4.18
C TYR A 94 18.50 8.59 -3.21
N LEU A 95 19.22 8.20 -2.16
CA LEU A 95 19.72 9.11 -1.12
C LEU A 95 21.05 9.75 -1.48
N GLU A 96 21.88 9.09 -2.29
CA GLU A 96 23.23 9.52 -2.61
C GLU A 96 23.26 10.95 -3.18
N GLY A 97 24.12 11.77 -2.66
CA GLY A 97 24.30 13.16 -3.11
C GLY A 97 23.25 14.16 -2.65
N ARG A 98 22.20 13.72 -1.94
CA ARG A 98 21.18 14.64 -1.43
C ARG A 98 21.73 15.50 -0.29
N PRO A 99 21.22 16.74 -0.08
CA PRO A 99 21.51 17.55 1.09
C PRO A 99 21.21 16.77 2.38
N TYR A 100 21.99 16.93 3.39
CA TYR A 100 21.82 16.30 4.73
C TYR A 100 22.10 14.79 4.80
N VAL A 101 22.45 14.14 3.69
CA VAL A 101 22.91 12.76 3.70
C VAL A 101 24.40 12.74 4.06
N PRO A 102 24.87 11.81 4.92
CA PRO A 102 26.29 11.65 5.23
C PRO A 102 27.14 11.48 3.98
N LYS A 103 28.41 11.90 4.03
CA LYS A 103 29.33 11.86 2.89
C LYS A 103 30.62 11.12 3.24
N GLY A 104 31.31 10.61 2.23
CA GLY A 104 32.60 9.94 2.41
C GLY A 104 32.48 8.68 3.30
N SER A 105 33.36 8.57 4.28
CA SER A 105 33.38 7.42 5.20
C SER A 105 32.10 7.32 6.05
N GLU A 106 31.47 8.44 6.40
CA GLU A 106 30.21 8.44 7.14
C GLU A 106 29.03 7.88 6.31
N TRP A 107 29.10 8.04 5.00
CA TRP A 107 28.10 7.44 4.07
C TRP A 107 28.17 5.90 4.11
N GLU A 108 29.38 5.33 4.04
CA GLU A 108 29.56 3.89 4.09
C GLU A 108 29.13 3.30 5.45
N GLU A 109 29.39 4.01 6.53
CA GLU A 109 28.90 3.63 7.86
C GLU A 109 27.38 3.71 7.96
N ALA A 110 26.77 4.77 7.43
CA ALA A 110 25.32 4.93 7.41
C ALA A 110 24.64 3.80 6.62
N LYS A 111 25.14 3.43 5.44
CA LYS A 111 24.63 2.30 4.65
C LYS A 111 24.65 0.99 5.46
N ARG A 112 25.80 0.69 6.10
CA ARG A 112 25.93 -0.52 6.93
C ARG A 112 24.93 -0.53 8.09
N ARG A 113 24.76 0.61 8.75
CA ARG A 113 23.80 0.76 9.85
C ARG A 113 22.35 0.60 9.36
N TRP A 114 21.99 1.16 8.21
CA TRP A 114 20.65 1.03 7.66
C TRP A 114 20.35 -0.39 7.19
N LEU A 115 21.32 -1.07 6.58
CA LEU A 115 21.17 -2.49 6.22
C LEU A 115 20.93 -3.38 7.45
N ALA A 116 21.50 -3.04 8.61
CA ALA A 116 21.27 -3.77 9.85
C ALA A 116 19.83 -3.61 10.39
N TRP A 117 19.03 -2.73 9.82
CA TRP A 117 17.61 -2.58 10.16
C TRP A 117 16.66 -3.40 9.28
N ARG A 118 17.20 -4.07 8.28
CA ARG A 118 16.41 -4.99 7.47
C ARG A 118 15.90 -6.14 8.34
N SER A 119 14.71 -6.61 8.01
CA SER A 119 14.21 -7.87 8.58
C SER A 119 15.15 -9.01 8.20
N ASP A 120 15.41 -9.89 9.15
CA ASP A 120 16.23 -11.08 8.93
C ASP A 120 15.57 -12.02 7.89
N PRO A 121 16.34 -12.82 7.16
CA PRO A 121 15.77 -13.76 6.17
C PRO A 121 14.77 -14.76 6.75
N ASP A 122 14.90 -15.05 8.04
CA ASP A 122 14.06 -15.98 8.81
C ASP A 122 13.10 -15.23 9.78
N ALA A 123 12.89 -13.93 9.55
CA ALA A 123 11.99 -13.14 10.37
C ALA A 123 10.58 -13.74 10.39
N SER A 124 9.99 -13.81 11.59
CA SER A 124 8.61 -14.25 11.78
C SER A 124 7.65 -13.07 11.70
N TYR A 125 6.57 -13.25 10.96
CA TYR A 125 5.50 -12.27 10.81
C TYR A 125 4.22 -12.77 11.46
N ASP A 126 3.38 -11.86 11.96
CA ASP A 126 2.07 -12.23 12.50
C ASP A 126 1.10 -12.68 11.39
N ASP A 127 1.34 -12.20 10.17
CA ASP A 127 0.56 -12.56 8.99
C ASP A 127 1.40 -12.37 7.72
N VAL A 128 1.17 -13.19 6.70
CA VAL A 128 1.85 -13.12 5.40
C VAL A 128 0.82 -13.24 4.29
N VAL A 129 0.81 -12.27 3.39
CA VAL A 129 -0.05 -12.28 2.21
C VAL A 129 0.83 -12.13 0.96
N THR A 130 0.54 -12.92 -0.07
CA THR A 130 1.27 -12.88 -1.33
C THR A 130 0.31 -12.63 -2.49
N PHE A 131 0.64 -11.66 -3.31
CA PHE A 131 -0.03 -11.33 -4.56
C PHE A 131 0.87 -11.64 -5.75
N ARG A 132 0.28 -12.01 -6.86
CA ARG A 132 0.99 -12.17 -8.13
C ARG A 132 0.89 -10.88 -8.92
N ALA A 133 2.03 -10.34 -9.32
CA ALA A 133 2.09 -9.08 -10.05
C ALA A 133 1.34 -9.11 -11.38
N GLU A 134 1.32 -10.28 -12.04
CA GLU A 134 0.62 -10.51 -13.32
C GLU A 134 -0.91 -10.43 -13.21
N GLU A 135 -1.46 -10.58 -12.00
CA GLU A 135 -2.90 -10.50 -11.74
C GLU A 135 -3.36 -9.05 -11.44
N ILE A 136 -2.40 -8.13 -11.33
CA ILE A 136 -2.69 -6.71 -11.07
C ILE A 136 -2.87 -6.00 -12.41
N ALA A 137 -4.05 -5.46 -12.61
CA ALA A 137 -4.39 -4.64 -13.78
C ALA A 137 -4.43 -3.15 -13.43
N PRO A 138 -4.33 -2.26 -14.41
CA PRO A 138 -4.64 -0.85 -14.20
C PRO A 138 -6.01 -0.71 -13.53
N THR A 139 -6.10 0.09 -12.49
CA THR A 139 -7.20 0.11 -11.54
C THR A 139 -7.80 1.50 -11.41
N VAL A 140 -9.11 1.57 -11.34
CA VAL A 140 -9.87 2.82 -11.06
C VAL A 140 -10.75 2.63 -9.84
N THR A 141 -11.07 3.72 -9.16
CA THR A 141 -12.10 3.73 -8.11
C THR A 141 -13.43 4.19 -8.71
N TRP A 142 -14.50 3.46 -8.41
CA TRP A 142 -15.86 3.76 -8.85
C TRP A 142 -16.70 4.48 -7.79
N GLY A 143 -16.11 4.70 -6.62
CA GLY A 143 -16.80 5.31 -5.49
C GLY A 143 -15.89 6.26 -4.71
N ILE A 144 -16.18 6.45 -3.43
CA ILE A 144 -15.59 7.46 -2.56
C ILE A 144 -14.48 6.91 -1.65
N THR A 145 -14.16 5.62 -1.73
CA THR A 145 -13.10 4.99 -0.93
C THR A 145 -12.17 4.15 -1.81
N PRO A 146 -10.90 3.95 -1.43
CA PRO A 146 -9.96 3.10 -2.16
C PRO A 146 -10.39 1.62 -2.22
N GLY A 147 -11.24 1.16 -1.31
CA GLY A 147 -11.81 -0.19 -1.35
C GLY A 147 -12.81 -0.38 -2.50
N GLN A 148 -13.40 0.72 -2.98
CA GLN A 148 -14.31 0.74 -4.12
C GLN A 148 -13.54 0.82 -5.45
N ALA A 149 -12.61 -0.11 -5.65
CA ALA A 149 -11.70 -0.17 -6.78
C ALA A 149 -12.00 -1.39 -7.68
N ILE A 150 -11.82 -1.23 -8.99
CA ILE A 150 -11.97 -2.28 -10.00
C ILE A 150 -10.92 -2.13 -11.10
N PRO A 151 -10.57 -3.21 -11.80
CA PRO A 151 -9.79 -3.12 -13.02
C PRO A 151 -10.46 -2.23 -14.07
N ILE A 152 -9.66 -1.54 -14.88
CA ILE A 152 -10.15 -0.61 -15.92
C ILE A 152 -11.01 -1.27 -16.99
N ASP A 153 -10.86 -2.57 -17.21
CA ASP A 153 -11.66 -3.39 -18.09
C ASP A 153 -12.88 -4.05 -17.42
N GLY A 154 -13.05 -3.76 -16.12
CA GLY A 154 -14.13 -4.30 -15.32
C GLY A 154 -15.44 -3.54 -15.45
N ARG A 155 -16.40 -3.94 -14.64
CA ARG A 155 -17.68 -3.26 -14.45
C ARG A 155 -17.89 -2.91 -12.98
N ILE A 156 -18.65 -1.89 -12.73
CA ILE A 156 -19.12 -1.55 -11.39
C ILE A 156 -19.92 -2.73 -10.83
N PRO A 157 -19.68 -3.15 -9.59
CA PRO A 157 -20.44 -4.24 -8.99
C PRO A 157 -21.94 -3.97 -8.97
N LEU A 158 -22.74 -5.03 -9.08
CA LEU A 158 -24.14 -4.96 -8.70
C LEU A 158 -24.24 -4.87 -7.17
N LEU A 159 -25.26 -4.21 -6.63
CA LEU A 159 -25.40 -4.06 -5.19
C LEU A 159 -25.50 -5.40 -4.45
N GLU A 160 -26.16 -6.39 -5.08
CA GLU A 160 -26.26 -7.74 -4.54
C GLU A 160 -24.93 -8.52 -4.51
N GLU A 161 -23.93 -8.11 -5.28
CA GLU A 161 -22.58 -8.70 -5.27
C GLU A 161 -21.72 -8.17 -4.11
N LEU A 162 -22.18 -7.11 -3.45
CA LEU A 162 -21.49 -6.52 -2.31
C LEU A 162 -22.04 -7.09 -0.98
N PRO A 163 -21.20 -7.14 0.08
CA PRO A 163 -21.67 -7.42 1.43
C PRO A 163 -22.85 -6.53 1.80
N GLU A 164 -23.82 -7.08 2.54
CA GLU A 164 -25.07 -6.36 2.88
C GLU A 164 -24.79 -5.03 3.60
N GLU A 165 -23.81 -5.01 4.49
CA GLU A 165 -23.38 -3.83 5.23
C GLU A 165 -22.75 -2.73 4.37
N GLU A 166 -22.22 -3.07 3.19
CA GLU A 166 -21.58 -2.11 2.28
C GLU A 166 -22.56 -1.52 1.26
N ARG A 167 -23.71 -2.16 1.02
CA ARG A 167 -24.67 -1.77 -0.01
C ARG A 167 -25.18 -0.33 0.13
N PRO A 168 -25.57 0.15 1.34
CA PRO A 168 -26.08 1.53 1.49
C PRO A 168 -25.00 2.56 1.13
N VAL A 169 -23.75 2.33 1.56
CA VAL A 169 -22.62 3.23 1.25
C VAL A 169 -22.27 3.19 -0.25
N ALA A 170 -22.35 2.00 -0.86
CA ALA A 170 -22.12 1.84 -2.29
C ALA A 170 -23.19 2.56 -3.13
N GLU A 171 -24.46 2.46 -2.74
CA GLU A 171 -25.56 3.14 -3.43
C GLU A 171 -25.40 4.67 -3.38
N GLU A 172 -25.06 5.22 -2.21
CA GLU A 172 -24.76 6.65 -2.04
C GLU A 172 -23.55 7.09 -2.87
N ALA A 173 -22.46 6.29 -2.86
CA ALA A 173 -21.27 6.58 -3.64
C ALA A 173 -21.54 6.57 -5.14
N LEU A 174 -22.31 5.60 -5.64
CA LEU A 174 -22.71 5.52 -7.05
C LEU A 174 -23.57 6.73 -7.46
N ALA A 175 -24.52 7.12 -6.62
CA ALA A 175 -25.34 8.29 -6.87
C ALA A 175 -24.48 9.59 -6.93
N TYR A 176 -23.52 9.72 -6.02
CA TYR A 176 -22.58 10.85 -6.00
C TYR A 176 -21.68 10.89 -7.24
N MET A 177 -21.13 9.74 -7.65
CA MET A 177 -20.24 9.61 -8.81
C MET A 177 -20.99 9.63 -10.15
N GLY A 178 -22.31 9.54 -10.16
CA GLY A 178 -23.12 9.49 -11.37
C GLY A 178 -23.03 8.15 -12.12
N PHE A 179 -22.68 7.07 -11.42
CA PHE A 179 -22.57 5.72 -11.97
C PHE A 179 -23.80 4.87 -11.69
N ARG A 180 -23.91 3.76 -12.42
CA ARG A 180 -24.97 2.76 -12.23
C ARG A 180 -24.36 1.40 -11.89
N PRO A 181 -25.01 0.60 -11.02
CA PRO A 181 -24.62 -0.78 -10.81
C PRO A 181 -24.53 -1.54 -12.13
N GLY A 182 -23.50 -2.36 -12.30
CA GLY A 182 -23.24 -3.15 -13.49
C GLY A 182 -22.68 -2.38 -14.70
N GLN A 183 -22.49 -1.07 -14.59
CA GLN A 183 -21.97 -0.24 -15.69
C GLN A 183 -20.51 -0.61 -16.00
N PRO A 184 -20.14 -0.87 -17.28
CA PRO A 184 -18.74 -0.99 -17.68
C PRO A 184 -17.98 0.32 -17.47
N ILE A 185 -16.74 0.25 -17.02
CA ILE A 185 -15.87 1.44 -16.87
C ILE A 185 -15.33 1.88 -18.23
N LYS A 186 -15.00 0.93 -19.09
CA LYS A 186 -14.49 1.24 -20.42
C LYS A 186 -15.50 2.07 -21.22
N GLY A 187 -15.06 3.26 -21.66
CA GLY A 187 -15.90 4.19 -22.41
C GLY A 187 -16.66 5.21 -21.55
N VAL A 188 -16.39 5.25 -20.26
CA VAL A 188 -16.79 6.39 -19.40
C VAL A 188 -15.86 7.55 -19.72
N PRO A 189 -16.38 8.78 -20.04
CA PRO A 189 -15.58 9.95 -20.36
C PRO A 189 -14.75 10.46 -19.18
#